data_19280d38db4aceabc4781311a3f9c488
#
_entry.id   19280d38db4aceabc4781311a3f9c488
#
_cell.length_a   1.000
_cell.length_b   1.000
_cell.length_c   1.000
_cell.angle_alpha   90.00
_cell.angle_beta   90.00
_cell.angle_gamma   90.00
#
_symmetry.space_group_name_H-M   'P 1'
#
loop_
_entity.id
_entity.type
_entity.pdbx_description
1 polymer ?
#
loop_
_entity_poly.entity_id
_entity_poly.type
_entity_poly.pdbx_seq_one_letter_code
_entity_poly.pdbx_strand_id
1 'polypeptide(L)'
;DFKNSIIINTVIPVLIFLGGIGFAAILNIYQYFLKKDKRLTTTTRIAIKMSIFLIIFGTIIIFILEYSNNKTLGTLPFFEKIGAAFFQSVTTRTAGFNTISIAELREPTVFLFVVLMFIGASPGSTGGGIKTTTAGLILFGIVTTIKNKEHLEYNKRRISWKIYNKAMVIVFISIMYVAVVLFLLIWLEDIRVIELGFELVSAFGTVGLSRDLTPQLSSISKLLIMITMFVGRVGPLTITLALSRMKNPKGRYVYPKEDILIG
;
A
#
# COMPACT_ATOMS: atom_id res chain seq x y z
N ASP A 1 13.58 -21.42 -12.57
CA ASP A 1 13.23 -20.23 -13.37
C ASP A 1 11.80 -20.33 -13.88
N PHE A 2 10.86 -19.72 -13.15
CA PHE A 2 9.42 -19.88 -13.42
C PHE A 2 8.85 -18.75 -14.32
N LYS A 3 9.71 -17.95 -14.96
CA LYS A 3 9.32 -16.81 -15.81
C LYS A 3 8.25 -17.19 -16.85
N ASN A 4 8.38 -18.37 -17.46
CA ASN A 4 7.58 -18.81 -18.59
C ASN A 4 6.42 -19.75 -18.17
N SER A 5 6.25 -20.01 -16.88
CA SER A 5 5.15 -20.87 -16.40
C SER A 5 3.84 -20.07 -16.34
N ILE A 6 2.96 -20.28 -17.31
CA ILE A 6 1.62 -19.67 -17.35
C ILE A 6 0.83 -19.99 -16.07
N ILE A 7 0.95 -21.20 -15.55
CA ILE A 7 0.25 -21.65 -14.34
C ILE A 7 0.70 -20.80 -13.15
N ILE A 8 2.01 -20.68 -12.91
CA ILE A 8 2.55 -19.91 -11.79
C ILE A 8 2.20 -18.43 -11.93
N ASN A 9 2.36 -17.87 -13.12
CA ASN A 9 2.06 -16.47 -13.40
C ASN A 9 0.57 -16.12 -13.35
N THR A 10 -0.31 -17.12 -13.29
CA THR A 10 -1.77 -16.92 -13.11
C THR A 10 -2.23 -17.25 -11.70
N VAL A 11 -1.83 -18.41 -11.17
CA VAL A 11 -2.30 -18.88 -9.86
C VAL A 11 -1.79 -18.00 -8.72
N ILE A 12 -0.50 -17.64 -8.72
CA ILE A 12 0.07 -16.81 -7.66
C ILE A 12 -0.58 -15.43 -7.58
N PRO A 13 -0.72 -14.64 -8.67
CA PRO A 13 -1.44 -13.37 -8.63
C PRO A 13 -2.88 -13.47 -8.14
N VAL A 14 -3.61 -14.52 -8.53
CA VAL A 14 -4.98 -14.74 -8.03
C VAL A 14 -4.99 -14.97 -6.52
N LEU A 15 -4.07 -15.80 -5.99
CA LEU A 15 -3.97 -16.03 -4.56
C LEU A 15 -3.57 -14.76 -3.79
N ILE A 16 -2.64 -13.97 -4.32
CA ILE A 16 -2.24 -12.67 -3.75
C ILE A 16 -3.44 -11.72 -3.69
N PHE A 17 -4.18 -11.63 -4.79
CA PHE A 17 -5.36 -10.77 -4.87
C PHE A 17 -6.44 -11.19 -3.86
N LEU A 18 -6.74 -12.48 -3.75
CA LEU A 18 -7.70 -13.01 -2.79
C LEU A 18 -7.24 -12.77 -1.34
N GLY A 19 -5.97 -13.03 -1.02
CA GLY A 19 -5.39 -12.76 0.30
C GLY A 19 -5.38 -11.27 0.66
N GLY A 20 -5.15 -10.41 -0.35
CA GLY A 20 -5.07 -8.96 -0.20
C GLY A 20 -6.39 -8.22 -0.08
N ILE A 21 -7.51 -8.79 -0.55
CA ILE A 21 -8.84 -8.16 -0.44
C ILE A 21 -9.35 -8.13 1.01
N GLY A 22 -8.97 -9.10 1.82
CA GLY A 22 -9.38 -9.22 3.22
C GLY A 22 -10.60 -10.10 3.44
N PHE A 23 -10.54 -10.83 4.55
CA PHE A 23 -11.53 -11.84 4.91
C PHE A 23 -12.97 -11.29 5.01
N ALA A 24 -13.13 -10.11 5.61
CA ALA A 24 -14.44 -9.47 5.73
C ALA A 24 -15.06 -9.13 4.35
N ALA A 25 -14.21 -8.73 3.38
CA ALA A 25 -14.67 -8.47 2.02
C ALA A 25 -15.05 -9.75 1.29
N ILE A 26 -14.29 -10.83 1.45
CA ILE A 26 -14.59 -12.16 0.88
C ILE A 26 -15.90 -12.68 1.43
N LEU A 27 -16.13 -12.62 2.74
CA LEU A 27 -17.40 -13.01 3.35
C LEU A 27 -18.57 -12.19 2.81
N ASN A 28 -18.42 -10.88 2.68
CA ASN A 28 -19.49 -10.02 2.15
C ASN A 28 -19.80 -10.33 0.67
N ILE A 29 -18.78 -10.65 -0.14
CA ILE A 29 -18.96 -11.12 -1.51
C ILE A 29 -19.70 -12.44 -1.53
N TYR A 30 -19.30 -13.40 -0.71
CA TYR A 30 -19.96 -14.70 -0.61
C TYR A 30 -21.43 -14.59 -0.19
N GLN A 31 -21.73 -13.78 0.84
CA GLN A 31 -23.11 -13.53 1.29
C GLN A 31 -23.95 -12.83 0.22
N TYR A 32 -23.35 -11.93 -0.57
CA TYR A 32 -24.00 -11.28 -1.69
C TYR A 32 -24.37 -12.29 -2.79
N PHE A 33 -23.47 -13.21 -3.16
CA PHE A 33 -23.77 -14.27 -4.13
C PHE A 33 -24.84 -15.25 -3.66
N LEU A 34 -24.86 -15.56 -2.38
CA LEU A 34 -25.92 -16.40 -1.78
C LEU A 34 -27.25 -15.66 -1.58
N LYS A 35 -27.36 -14.42 -2.07
CA LYS A 35 -28.54 -13.54 -1.90
C LYS A 35 -28.94 -13.28 -0.43
N LYS A 36 -28.07 -13.57 0.53
CA LYS A 36 -28.27 -13.25 1.94
C LYS A 36 -28.13 -11.74 2.19
N ASP A 37 -27.18 -11.10 1.52
CA ASP A 37 -27.00 -9.65 1.51
C ASP A 37 -27.56 -9.05 0.20
N LYS A 38 -28.35 -7.98 0.33
CA LYS A 38 -28.88 -7.24 -0.83
C LYS A 38 -27.84 -6.38 -1.54
N ARG A 39 -26.71 -6.06 -0.90
CA ARG A 39 -25.69 -5.13 -1.44
C ARG A 39 -24.32 -5.39 -0.84
N LEU A 40 -23.27 -5.18 -1.65
CA LEU A 40 -21.91 -5.13 -1.15
C LEU A 40 -21.71 -3.91 -0.25
N THR A 41 -20.97 -4.07 0.85
CA THR A 41 -20.61 -2.97 1.74
C THR A 41 -19.74 -1.93 1.04
N THR A 42 -19.77 -0.67 1.49
CA THR A 42 -18.93 0.40 0.94
C THR A 42 -17.43 0.06 1.07
N THR A 43 -17.04 -0.51 2.19
CA THR A 43 -15.65 -0.97 2.44
C THR A 43 -15.21 -1.98 1.39
N THR A 44 -16.01 -3.03 1.14
CA THR A 44 -15.72 -4.06 0.14
C THR A 44 -15.58 -3.47 -1.27
N ARG A 45 -16.49 -2.56 -1.65
CA ARG A 45 -16.43 -1.90 -2.96
C ARG A 45 -15.19 -1.04 -3.14
N ILE A 46 -14.80 -0.25 -2.14
CA ILE A 46 -13.60 0.56 -2.18
C ILE A 46 -12.37 -0.35 -2.23
N ALA A 47 -12.31 -1.40 -1.40
CA ALA A 47 -11.21 -2.34 -1.38
C ALA A 47 -10.97 -2.98 -2.75
N ILE A 48 -12.02 -3.52 -3.39
CA ILE A 48 -11.92 -4.15 -4.72
C ILE A 48 -11.49 -3.13 -5.78
N LYS A 49 -12.18 -1.98 -5.86
CA LYS A 49 -11.90 -0.97 -6.89
C LYS A 49 -10.48 -0.42 -6.77
N MET A 50 -10.03 -0.11 -5.55
CA MET A 50 -8.67 0.38 -5.33
C MET A 50 -7.63 -0.69 -5.64
N SER A 51 -7.85 -1.95 -5.25
CA SER A 51 -6.92 -3.03 -5.58
C SER A 51 -6.79 -3.22 -7.09
N ILE A 52 -7.90 -3.28 -7.83
CA ILE A 52 -7.89 -3.40 -9.28
C ILE A 52 -7.22 -2.18 -9.93
N PHE A 53 -7.57 -0.98 -9.48
CA PHE A 53 -6.96 0.26 -10.01
C PHE A 53 -5.45 0.27 -9.85
N LEU A 54 -4.95 -0.06 -8.65
CA LEU A 54 -3.53 -0.06 -8.37
C LEU A 54 -2.78 -1.16 -9.14
N ILE A 55 -3.39 -2.32 -9.35
CA ILE A 55 -2.80 -3.41 -10.16
C ILE A 55 -2.72 -2.97 -11.63
N ILE A 56 -3.80 -2.45 -12.20
CA ILE A 56 -3.81 -2.02 -13.61
C ILE A 56 -2.82 -0.85 -13.81
N PHE A 57 -2.87 0.15 -12.94
CA PHE A 57 -1.97 1.30 -12.96
C PHE A 57 -0.51 0.87 -12.88
N GLY A 58 -0.18 0.02 -11.90
CA GLY A 58 1.18 -0.51 -11.74
C GLY A 58 1.62 -1.32 -12.95
N THR A 59 0.77 -2.20 -13.49
CA THR A 59 1.07 -3.00 -14.68
C THR A 59 1.43 -2.12 -15.88
N ILE A 60 0.60 -1.10 -16.16
CA ILE A 60 0.81 -0.20 -17.30
C ILE A 60 2.14 0.55 -17.16
N ILE A 61 2.39 1.13 -15.98
CA ILE A 61 3.60 1.93 -15.76
C ILE A 61 4.85 1.04 -15.77
N ILE A 62 4.84 -0.13 -15.12
CA ILE A 62 5.97 -1.06 -15.15
C ILE A 62 6.26 -1.51 -16.58
N PHE A 63 5.23 -1.84 -17.35
CA PHE A 63 5.37 -2.22 -18.75
C PHE A 63 6.05 -1.12 -19.57
N ILE A 64 5.62 0.14 -19.42
CA ILE A 64 6.21 1.27 -20.15
C ILE A 64 7.66 1.50 -19.74
N LEU A 65 7.97 1.52 -18.45
CA LEU A 65 9.29 1.83 -17.92
C LEU A 65 10.33 0.74 -18.23
N GLU A 66 9.92 -0.52 -18.15
CA GLU A 66 10.81 -1.67 -18.31
C GLU A 66 10.80 -2.26 -19.72
N TYR A 67 9.97 -1.76 -20.64
CA TYR A 67 9.78 -2.32 -21.98
C TYR A 67 11.07 -2.59 -22.74
N SER A 68 12.03 -1.66 -22.68
CA SER A 68 13.34 -1.72 -23.35
C SER A 68 14.49 -2.07 -22.40
N ASN A 69 14.23 -2.51 -21.17
CA ASN A 69 15.28 -2.93 -20.24
C ASN A 69 15.64 -4.40 -20.51
N ASN A 70 16.77 -4.64 -21.18
CA ASN A 70 17.23 -5.98 -21.53
C ASN A 70 17.55 -6.88 -20.33
N LYS A 71 17.72 -6.31 -19.14
CA LYS A 71 17.97 -7.07 -17.91
C LYS A 71 16.67 -7.57 -17.25
N THR A 72 15.52 -7.02 -17.62
CA THR A 72 14.22 -7.35 -17.05
C THR A 72 13.22 -7.81 -18.10
N LEU A 73 12.46 -6.90 -18.72
CA LEU A 73 11.43 -7.22 -19.69
C LEU A 73 11.93 -7.26 -21.14
N GLY A 74 13.02 -6.55 -21.48
CA GLY A 74 13.44 -6.32 -22.86
C GLY A 74 13.60 -7.56 -23.72
N THR A 75 14.09 -8.66 -23.13
CA THR A 75 14.34 -9.94 -23.82
C THR A 75 13.11 -10.82 -23.97
N LEU A 76 11.98 -10.48 -23.34
CA LEU A 76 10.78 -11.30 -23.35
C LEU A 76 9.91 -11.02 -24.60
N PRO A 77 9.15 -11.99 -25.10
CA PRO A 77 8.08 -11.76 -26.07
C PRO A 77 7.00 -10.83 -25.54
N PHE A 78 6.27 -10.16 -26.43
CA PHE A 78 5.30 -9.12 -26.06
C PHE A 78 4.27 -9.56 -24.99
N PHE A 79 3.66 -10.73 -25.14
CA PHE A 79 2.69 -11.24 -24.18
C PHE A 79 3.32 -11.60 -22.83
N GLU A 80 4.53 -12.12 -22.83
CA GLU A 80 5.28 -12.42 -21.60
C GLU A 80 5.69 -11.15 -20.87
N LYS A 81 6.02 -10.06 -21.59
CA LYS A 81 6.26 -8.74 -20.99
C LYS A 81 5.05 -8.24 -20.20
N ILE A 82 3.85 -8.38 -20.78
CA ILE A 82 2.61 -7.98 -20.10
C ILE A 82 2.38 -8.85 -18.86
N GLY A 83 2.54 -10.17 -18.97
CA GLY A 83 2.41 -11.09 -17.86
C GLY A 83 3.39 -10.81 -16.73
N ALA A 84 4.66 -10.56 -17.05
CA ALA A 84 5.68 -10.20 -16.05
C ALA A 84 5.41 -8.84 -15.41
N ALA A 85 5.02 -7.81 -16.17
CA ALA A 85 4.64 -6.51 -15.62
C ALA A 85 3.40 -6.62 -14.70
N PHE A 86 2.42 -7.42 -15.09
CA PHE A 86 1.24 -7.71 -14.25
C PHE A 86 1.64 -8.42 -12.96
N PHE A 87 2.47 -9.46 -13.05
CA PHE A 87 2.96 -10.18 -11.87
C PHE A 87 3.68 -9.25 -10.91
N GLN A 88 4.58 -8.39 -11.42
CA GLN A 88 5.33 -7.44 -10.61
C GLN A 88 4.44 -6.37 -9.98
N SER A 89 3.38 -5.95 -10.66
CA SER A 89 2.39 -5.04 -10.06
C SER A 89 1.62 -5.72 -8.92
N VAL A 90 1.20 -6.97 -9.10
CA VAL A 90 0.48 -7.73 -8.09
C VAL A 90 1.35 -8.04 -6.87
N THR A 91 2.64 -8.40 -7.07
CA THR A 91 3.52 -8.77 -5.98
C THR A 91 3.81 -7.63 -5.00
N THR A 92 3.73 -6.36 -5.46
CA THR A 92 3.82 -5.19 -4.56
C THR A 92 2.69 -5.15 -3.52
N ARG A 93 1.63 -5.97 -3.69
CA ARG A 93 0.50 -6.12 -2.77
C ARG A 93 0.82 -7.09 -1.62
N THR A 94 1.96 -6.91 -0.97
CA THR A 94 2.41 -7.65 0.22
C THR A 94 2.62 -9.15 -0.03
N ALA A 95 3.19 -9.50 -1.18
CA ALA A 95 3.43 -10.90 -1.55
C ALA A 95 4.91 -11.30 -1.58
N GLY A 96 5.79 -10.44 -2.09
CA GLY A 96 7.24 -10.63 -2.05
C GLY A 96 7.81 -11.63 -3.06
N PHE A 97 6.99 -12.16 -3.97
CA PHE A 97 7.48 -13.03 -5.04
C PHE A 97 7.96 -12.21 -6.24
N ASN A 98 8.98 -12.66 -6.93
CA ASN A 98 9.47 -12.03 -8.13
C ASN A 98 9.70 -13.04 -9.26
N THR A 99 9.41 -12.62 -10.48
CA THR A 99 9.69 -13.38 -11.71
C THR A 99 10.80 -12.75 -12.52
N ILE A 100 11.18 -11.51 -12.21
CA ILE A 100 12.32 -10.78 -12.79
C ILE A 100 13.21 -10.27 -11.66
N SER A 101 14.47 -9.99 -11.96
CA SER A 101 15.42 -9.45 -10.98
C SER A 101 14.99 -8.05 -10.51
N ILE A 102 14.73 -7.89 -9.21
CA ILE A 102 14.39 -6.60 -8.61
C ILE A 102 15.60 -5.66 -8.56
N ALA A 103 16.80 -6.22 -8.40
CA ALA A 103 18.04 -5.44 -8.38
C ALA A 103 18.31 -4.71 -9.71
N GLU A 104 17.86 -5.29 -10.84
CA GLU A 104 18.08 -4.79 -12.19
C GLU A 104 16.98 -3.85 -12.73
N LEU A 105 15.99 -3.50 -11.88
CA LEU A 105 14.96 -2.53 -12.22
C LEU A 105 15.55 -1.13 -12.39
N ARG A 106 15.00 -0.38 -13.34
CA ARG A 106 15.34 1.04 -13.50
C ARG A 106 14.89 1.87 -12.30
N GLU A 107 15.61 2.93 -11.96
CA GLU A 107 15.31 3.80 -10.83
C GLU A 107 13.84 4.34 -10.81
N PRO A 108 13.25 4.78 -11.94
CA PRO A 108 11.84 5.17 -11.95
C PRO A 108 10.89 4.03 -11.57
N THR A 109 11.20 2.79 -11.96
CA THR A 109 10.41 1.61 -11.58
C THR A 109 10.57 1.30 -10.09
N VAL A 110 11.77 1.44 -9.56
CA VAL A 110 12.04 1.29 -8.12
C VAL A 110 11.23 2.30 -7.31
N PHE A 111 11.20 3.57 -7.74
CA PHE A 111 10.38 4.60 -7.11
C PHE A 111 8.87 4.26 -7.17
N LEU A 112 8.39 3.81 -8.33
CA LEU A 112 7.01 3.35 -8.47
C LEU A 112 6.69 2.21 -7.49
N PHE A 113 7.60 1.23 -7.34
CA PHE A 113 7.43 0.14 -6.39
C PHE A 113 7.32 0.66 -4.95
N VAL A 114 8.17 1.62 -4.54
CA VAL A 114 8.08 2.26 -3.23
C VAL A 114 6.68 2.83 -2.99
N VAL A 115 6.12 3.55 -3.97
CA VAL A 115 4.75 4.11 -3.87
C VAL A 115 3.69 3.00 -3.79
N LEU A 116 3.80 1.97 -4.62
CA LEU A 116 2.84 0.87 -4.64
C LEU A 116 2.91 0.01 -3.36
N MET A 117 4.10 -0.28 -2.84
CA MET A 117 4.31 -1.06 -1.62
C MET A 117 3.84 -0.31 -0.36
N PHE A 118 3.95 1.03 -0.35
CA PHE A 118 3.44 1.86 0.73
C PHE A 118 1.92 1.75 0.89
N ILE A 119 1.19 1.62 -0.23
CA ILE A 119 -0.24 1.30 -0.22
C ILE A 119 -0.38 -0.23 -0.22
N GLY A 120 -0.45 -0.83 0.94
CA GLY A 120 -0.51 -2.28 1.13
C GLY A 120 -1.86 -2.90 0.78
N ALA A 121 -2.31 -3.87 1.57
CA ALA A 121 -3.52 -4.62 1.33
C ALA A 121 -4.77 -3.99 1.98
N SER A 122 -5.94 -4.61 1.78
CA SER A 122 -7.23 -4.13 2.31
C SER A 122 -7.39 -4.43 3.82
N PRO A 123 -8.32 -3.76 4.53
CA PRO A 123 -8.60 -4.06 5.93
C PRO A 123 -9.04 -5.52 6.14
N GLY A 124 -8.51 -6.14 7.20
CA GLY A 124 -8.79 -7.55 7.50
C GLY A 124 -8.12 -8.54 6.54
N SER A 125 -7.09 -8.10 5.82
CA SER A 125 -6.23 -8.94 4.98
C SER A 125 -4.98 -9.40 5.72
N THR A 126 -4.21 -10.26 5.06
CA THR A 126 -2.92 -10.72 5.56
C THR A 126 -1.77 -9.72 5.32
N GLY A 127 -1.99 -8.62 4.62
CA GLY A 127 -0.95 -7.63 4.29
C GLY A 127 -0.83 -6.47 5.28
N GLY A 128 0.34 -5.84 5.33
CA GLY A 128 0.66 -4.64 6.12
C GLY A 128 0.44 -3.33 5.37
N GLY A 129 1.17 -2.30 5.76
CA GLY A 129 1.14 -0.98 5.13
C GLY A 129 -0.17 -0.21 5.30
N ILE A 130 -0.30 0.89 4.55
CA ILE A 130 -1.53 1.67 4.51
C ILE A 130 -2.62 0.89 3.76
N LYS A 131 -3.80 0.79 4.35
CA LYS A 131 -4.90 0.01 3.77
C LYS A 131 -5.45 0.66 2.50
N THR A 132 -5.82 -0.17 1.51
CA THR A 132 -6.40 0.30 0.24
C THR A 132 -7.63 1.18 0.45
N THR A 133 -8.44 0.92 1.46
CA THR A 133 -9.59 1.76 1.80
C THR A 133 -9.19 3.12 2.33
N THR A 134 -8.09 3.20 3.09
CA THR A 134 -7.52 4.48 3.56
C THR A 134 -7.04 5.32 2.39
N ALA A 135 -6.26 4.73 1.47
CA ALA A 135 -5.82 5.41 0.25
C ALA A 135 -7.02 5.85 -0.63
N GLY A 136 -8.02 4.98 -0.80
CA GLY A 136 -9.24 5.30 -1.53
C GLY A 136 -10.03 6.45 -0.92
N LEU A 137 -10.17 6.48 0.41
CA LEU A 137 -10.83 7.58 1.11
C LEU A 137 -10.13 8.91 0.90
N ILE A 138 -8.80 8.93 0.93
CA ILE A 138 -8.01 10.14 0.69
C ILE A 138 -8.23 10.65 -0.74
N LEU A 139 -8.13 9.79 -1.75
CA LEU A 139 -8.38 10.16 -3.13
C LEU A 139 -9.79 10.70 -3.33
N PHE A 140 -10.81 10.05 -2.74
CA PHE A 140 -12.19 10.55 -2.81
C PHE A 140 -12.36 11.89 -2.08
N GLY A 141 -11.70 12.08 -0.93
CA GLY A 141 -11.71 13.34 -0.21
C GLY A 141 -11.10 14.48 -1.02
N ILE A 142 -9.94 14.27 -1.62
CA ILE A 142 -9.28 15.24 -2.50
C ILE A 142 -10.21 15.64 -3.65
N VAL A 143 -10.80 14.67 -4.36
CA VAL A 143 -11.73 14.92 -5.45
C VAL A 143 -12.99 15.67 -4.98
N THR A 144 -13.48 15.35 -3.78
CA THR A 144 -14.65 16.02 -3.18
C THR A 144 -14.35 17.48 -2.87
N THR A 145 -13.17 17.75 -2.28
CA THR A 145 -12.71 19.11 -1.94
C THR A 145 -12.47 19.95 -3.21
N ILE A 146 -11.80 19.40 -4.23
CA ILE A 146 -11.60 20.08 -5.52
C ILE A 146 -12.94 20.44 -6.19
N LYS A 147 -13.96 19.60 -6.02
CA LYS A 147 -15.30 19.82 -6.57
C LYS A 147 -16.19 20.69 -5.68
N ASN A 148 -15.67 21.27 -4.61
CA ASN A 148 -16.39 22.09 -3.62
C ASN A 148 -17.68 21.45 -3.11
N LYS A 149 -17.67 20.11 -2.90
CA LYS A 149 -18.84 19.42 -2.36
C LYS A 149 -18.81 19.46 -0.82
N GLU A 150 -19.93 19.80 -0.20
CA GLU A 150 -20.07 19.82 1.26
C GLU A 150 -19.88 18.45 1.91
N HIS A 151 -20.16 17.38 1.19
CA HIS A 151 -20.20 16.05 1.72
C HIS A 151 -19.35 15.08 0.91
N LEU A 152 -18.59 14.23 1.62
CA LEU A 152 -17.89 13.12 1.02
C LEU A 152 -18.90 12.02 0.67
N GLU A 153 -19.21 11.89 -0.62
CA GLU A 153 -20.19 10.93 -1.12
C GLU A 153 -19.52 9.84 -1.95
N TYR A 154 -19.89 8.60 -1.66
CA TYR A 154 -19.50 7.45 -2.45
C TYR A 154 -20.70 6.56 -2.70
N ASN A 155 -21.03 6.35 -3.98
CA ASN A 155 -22.10 5.44 -4.42
C ASN A 155 -23.45 5.70 -3.72
N LYS A 156 -23.89 6.97 -3.71
CA LYS A 156 -25.13 7.46 -3.07
C LYS A 156 -25.15 7.26 -1.54
N ARG A 157 -23.99 7.19 -0.89
CA ARG A 157 -23.84 7.16 0.56
C ARG A 157 -22.89 8.24 1.05
N ARG A 158 -23.28 8.92 2.10
CA ARG A 158 -22.44 9.92 2.76
C ARG A 158 -21.43 9.25 3.67
N ILE A 159 -20.17 9.61 3.55
CA ILE A 159 -19.06 9.21 4.45
C ILE A 159 -18.80 10.39 5.39
N SER A 160 -18.68 10.12 6.68
CA SER A 160 -18.39 11.16 7.66
C SER A 160 -16.98 11.71 7.51
N TRP A 161 -16.82 13.04 7.57
CA TRP A 161 -15.53 13.72 7.64
C TRP A 161 -14.65 13.21 8.79
N LYS A 162 -15.25 12.76 9.89
CA LYS A 162 -14.51 12.13 11.00
C LYS A 162 -13.73 10.89 10.57
N ILE A 163 -14.27 10.09 9.63
CA ILE A 163 -13.58 8.91 9.08
C ILE A 163 -12.45 9.36 8.16
N TYR A 164 -12.69 10.39 7.33
CA TYR A 164 -11.68 10.98 6.45
C TYR A 164 -10.50 11.54 7.26
N ASN A 165 -10.76 12.33 8.31
CA ASN A 165 -9.72 12.89 9.16
C ASN A 165 -8.89 11.79 9.83
N LYS A 166 -9.51 10.68 10.27
CA LYS A 166 -8.76 9.52 10.75
C LYS A 166 -7.85 8.92 9.68
N ALA A 167 -8.33 8.82 8.43
CA ALA A 167 -7.53 8.32 7.32
C ALA A 167 -6.31 9.22 7.04
N MET A 168 -6.50 10.55 7.07
CA MET A 168 -5.42 11.53 6.92
C MET A 168 -4.36 11.38 8.03
N VAL A 169 -4.79 11.27 9.28
CA VAL A 169 -3.89 11.07 10.43
C VAL A 169 -3.07 9.79 10.26
N ILE A 170 -3.69 8.67 9.83
CA ILE A 170 -2.99 7.41 9.60
C ILE A 170 -1.88 7.58 8.55
N VAL A 171 -2.19 8.21 7.42
CA VAL A 171 -1.21 8.40 6.34
C VAL A 171 -0.10 9.33 6.77
N PHE A 172 -0.43 10.45 7.43
CA PHE A 172 0.56 11.40 7.93
C PHE A 172 1.54 10.73 8.91
N ILE A 173 1.03 9.99 9.92
CA ILE A 173 1.88 9.27 10.88
C ILE A 173 2.73 8.21 10.18
N SER A 174 2.20 7.52 9.17
CA SER A 174 2.94 6.51 8.42
C SER A 174 4.09 7.13 7.62
N ILE A 175 3.85 8.26 6.95
CA ILE A 175 4.89 9.01 6.21
C ILE A 175 5.96 9.51 7.18
N MET A 176 5.56 10.11 8.30
CA MET A 176 6.50 10.60 9.32
C MET A 176 7.35 9.46 9.90
N TYR A 177 6.74 8.32 10.20
CA TYR A 177 7.47 7.15 10.68
C TYR A 177 8.52 6.68 9.67
N VAL A 178 8.10 6.48 8.41
CA VAL A 178 9.01 6.05 7.33
C VAL A 178 10.12 7.08 7.12
N ALA A 179 9.81 8.39 7.14
CA ALA A 179 10.81 9.45 6.99
C ALA A 179 11.84 9.44 8.13
N VAL A 180 11.39 9.28 9.37
CA VAL A 180 12.30 9.22 10.53
C VAL A 180 13.22 7.99 10.46
N VAL A 181 12.67 6.81 10.17
CA VAL A 181 13.49 5.60 10.08
C VAL A 181 14.43 5.66 8.87
N LEU A 182 13.98 6.21 7.73
CA LEU A 182 14.83 6.41 6.56
C LEU A 182 16.00 7.34 6.89
N PHE A 183 15.75 8.44 7.60
CA PHE A 183 16.80 9.34 8.05
C PHE A 183 17.84 8.62 8.93
N LEU A 184 17.39 7.78 9.87
CA LEU A 184 18.30 6.98 10.70
C LEU A 184 19.12 5.98 9.88
N LEU A 185 18.50 5.32 8.88
CA LEU A 185 19.20 4.39 7.99
C LEU A 185 20.26 5.10 7.15
N ILE A 186 19.95 6.30 6.60
CA ILE A 186 20.91 7.11 5.84
C ILE A 186 22.10 7.53 6.73
N TRP A 187 21.84 7.82 8.00
CA TRP A 187 22.90 8.20 8.95
C TRP A 187 23.81 7.02 9.33
N LEU A 188 23.27 5.81 9.32
CA LEU A 188 24.00 4.58 9.72
C LEU A 188 24.73 3.91 8.54
N GLU A 189 24.24 4.09 7.32
CA GLU A 189 24.70 3.36 6.13
C GLU A 189 25.12 4.33 5.02
N ASP A 190 26.25 4.09 4.40
CA ASP A 190 26.71 4.84 3.22
C ASP A 190 26.17 4.19 1.93
N ILE A 191 24.83 4.20 1.79
CA ILE A 191 24.11 3.55 0.70
C ILE A 191 23.12 4.55 0.09
N ARG A 192 22.83 4.39 -1.22
CA ARG A 192 21.92 5.28 -1.92
C ARG A 192 20.53 5.30 -1.27
N VAL A 193 19.98 6.51 -1.10
CA VAL A 193 18.68 6.74 -0.43
C VAL A 193 17.55 5.93 -1.05
N ILE A 194 17.54 5.78 -2.39
CA ILE A 194 16.48 5.03 -3.09
C ILE A 194 16.50 3.54 -2.75
N GLU A 195 17.67 2.97 -2.50
CA GLU A 195 17.83 1.55 -2.13
C GLU A 195 17.39 1.32 -0.68
N LEU A 196 17.84 2.18 0.25
CA LEU A 196 17.38 2.15 1.64
C LEU A 196 15.87 2.39 1.74
N GLY A 197 15.34 3.33 0.97
CA GLY A 197 13.90 3.61 0.88
C GLY A 197 13.10 2.41 0.38
N PHE A 198 13.61 1.69 -0.61
CA PHE A 198 12.97 0.48 -1.13
C PHE A 198 12.87 -0.61 -0.06
N GLU A 199 13.98 -0.96 0.61
CA GLU A 199 14.02 -1.96 1.69
C GLU A 199 13.10 -1.56 2.85
N LEU A 200 13.18 -0.29 3.27
CA LEU A 200 12.37 0.23 4.37
C LEU A 200 10.87 0.17 4.06
N VAL A 201 10.45 0.61 2.88
CA VAL A 201 9.03 0.61 2.52
C VAL A 201 8.53 -0.80 2.24
N SER A 202 9.38 -1.69 1.69
CA SER A 202 9.08 -3.12 1.60
C SER A 202 8.84 -3.74 2.98
N ALA A 203 9.67 -3.38 3.97
CA ALA A 203 9.49 -3.79 5.35
C ALA A 203 8.20 -3.23 5.97
N PHE A 204 7.94 -1.92 5.82
CA PHE A 204 6.73 -1.26 6.32
C PHE A 204 5.45 -1.82 5.66
N GLY A 205 5.48 -2.05 4.36
CA GLY A 205 4.38 -2.67 3.62
C GLY A 205 4.22 -4.16 3.93
N THR A 206 5.19 -4.79 4.63
CA THR A 206 5.30 -6.25 4.81
C THR A 206 5.27 -6.99 3.47
N VAL A 207 5.95 -6.43 2.46
CA VAL A 207 5.95 -6.94 1.08
C VAL A 207 6.93 -8.09 0.92
N GLY A 208 8.17 -7.89 1.37
CA GLY A 208 9.22 -8.91 1.28
C GLY A 208 10.06 -8.86 -0.01
N LEU A 209 9.87 -7.85 -0.86
CA LEU A 209 10.76 -7.58 -1.98
C LEU A 209 12.05 -6.92 -1.48
N SER A 210 13.19 -7.32 -2.01
CA SER A 210 14.51 -6.77 -1.72
C SER A 210 15.30 -6.57 -3.01
N ARG A 211 16.21 -5.60 -2.97
CA ARG A 211 17.24 -5.40 -4.01
C ARG A 211 18.57 -6.03 -3.62
N ASP A 212 18.53 -7.11 -2.83
CA ASP A 212 19.70 -7.81 -2.29
C ASP A 212 20.55 -6.95 -1.33
N LEU A 213 19.95 -5.89 -0.76
CA LEU A 213 20.62 -4.98 0.15
C LEU A 213 20.61 -5.47 1.60
N THR A 214 19.55 -6.15 2.03
CA THR A 214 19.37 -6.58 3.43
C THR A 214 20.57 -7.33 4.03
N PRO A 215 21.26 -8.24 3.32
CA PRO A 215 22.45 -8.91 3.88
C PRO A 215 23.60 -7.96 4.19
N GLN A 216 23.72 -6.86 3.45
CA GLN A 216 24.83 -5.89 3.54
C GLN A 216 24.64 -4.88 4.67
N LEU A 217 23.44 -4.72 5.19
CA LEU A 217 23.11 -3.77 6.26
C LEU A 217 23.79 -4.14 7.58
N SER A 218 24.13 -3.13 8.39
CA SER A 218 24.61 -3.30 9.76
C SER A 218 23.56 -3.94 10.67
N SER A 219 23.98 -4.50 11.78
CA SER A 219 23.08 -5.14 12.74
C SER A 219 22.04 -4.17 13.32
N ILE A 220 22.40 -2.89 13.49
CA ILE A 220 21.48 -1.85 13.98
C ILE A 220 20.43 -1.54 12.92
N SER A 221 20.83 -1.39 11.66
CA SER A 221 19.92 -1.14 10.55
C SER A 221 18.95 -2.32 10.33
N LYS A 222 19.42 -3.56 10.45
CA LYS A 222 18.57 -4.75 10.44
C LYS A 222 17.53 -4.72 11.56
N LEU A 223 17.92 -4.30 12.77
CA LEU A 223 16.98 -4.16 13.90
C LEU A 223 15.90 -3.11 13.61
N LEU A 224 16.27 -1.95 13.04
CA LEU A 224 15.32 -0.90 12.64
C LEU A 224 14.32 -1.43 11.59
N ILE A 225 14.80 -2.20 10.61
CA ILE A 225 13.93 -2.83 9.60
C ILE A 225 12.99 -3.86 10.24
N MET A 226 13.45 -4.70 11.17
CA MET A 226 12.60 -5.64 11.90
C MET A 226 11.51 -4.93 12.71
N ILE A 227 11.84 -3.85 13.41
CA ILE A 227 10.85 -3.01 14.12
C ILE A 227 9.84 -2.44 13.10
N THR A 228 10.31 -1.99 11.94
CA THR A 228 9.44 -1.46 10.89
C THR A 228 8.48 -2.50 10.33
N MET A 229 8.92 -3.74 10.15
CA MET A 229 8.04 -4.85 9.76
C MET A 229 6.90 -5.04 10.78
N PHE A 230 7.23 -5.00 12.07
CA PHE A 230 6.24 -5.12 13.14
C PHE A 230 5.26 -3.95 13.16
N VAL A 231 5.75 -2.71 13.07
CA VAL A 231 4.93 -1.48 13.01
C VAL A 231 3.99 -1.51 11.80
N GLY A 232 4.50 -1.86 10.63
CA GLY A 232 3.71 -1.97 9.41
C GLY A 232 2.64 -3.06 9.47
N ARG A 233 2.92 -4.17 10.17
CA ARG A 233 1.98 -5.29 10.34
C ARG A 233 0.85 -4.97 11.29
N VAL A 234 1.16 -4.42 12.46
CA VAL A 234 0.18 -4.03 13.48
C VAL A 234 -0.69 -2.86 12.99
N GLY A 235 -0.10 -2.02 12.16
CA GLY A 235 -0.71 -0.81 11.59
C GLY A 235 -0.55 0.41 12.50
N PRO A 236 -0.20 1.55 11.88
CA PRO A 236 0.11 2.79 12.62
C PRO A 236 -1.07 3.30 13.46
N LEU A 237 -2.32 3.06 13.04
CA LEU A 237 -3.50 3.42 13.82
C LEU A 237 -3.58 2.67 15.15
N THR A 238 -3.28 1.38 15.16
CA THR A 238 -3.35 0.56 16.38
C THR A 238 -2.32 1.03 17.40
N ILE A 239 -1.11 1.34 16.94
CA ILE A 239 -0.04 1.88 17.80
C ILE A 239 -0.45 3.25 18.34
N THR A 240 -0.97 4.14 17.47
CA THR A 240 -1.45 5.47 17.88
C THR A 240 -2.57 5.37 18.92
N LEU A 241 -3.53 4.46 18.74
CA LEU A 241 -4.62 4.25 19.69
C LEU A 241 -4.12 3.64 21.01
N ALA A 242 -3.16 2.72 20.96
CA ALA A 242 -2.55 2.17 22.18
C ALA A 242 -1.87 3.25 23.00
N LEU A 243 -1.14 4.17 22.34
CA LEU A 243 -0.50 5.31 22.99
C LEU A 243 -1.51 6.38 23.46
N SER A 244 -2.62 6.60 22.73
CA SER A 244 -3.62 7.63 23.03
C SER A 244 -4.62 7.25 24.11
N ARG A 245 -4.71 5.98 24.51
CA ARG A 245 -5.55 5.53 25.65
C ARG A 245 -5.13 6.12 26.99
N MET A 246 -3.99 6.81 27.04
CA MET A 246 -3.55 7.58 28.19
C MET A 246 -4.27 8.94 28.19
N LYS A 247 -5.43 9.01 28.84
CA LYS A 247 -6.21 10.21 29.20
C LYS A 247 -6.94 10.94 28.06
N ASN A 248 -8.24 10.72 27.98
CA ASN A 248 -9.17 11.66 27.37
C ASN A 248 -9.95 12.36 28.51
N PRO A 249 -9.54 13.55 28.98
CA PRO A 249 -10.43 14.38 29.77
C PRO A 249 -11.55 14.84 28.81
N LYS A 250 -12.76 14.38 29.00
CA LYS A 250 -13.93 14.96 28.33
C LYS A 250 -13.99 16.45 28.76
N GLY A 251 -13.56 17.32 27.82
CA GLY A 251 -13.70 18.76 28.04
C GLY A 251 -15.15 19.10 28.27
N ARG A 252 -15.43 19.84 29.38
CA ARG A 252 -16.78 20.26 29.76
C ARG A 252 -17.29 21.47 28.97
N TYR A 253 -16.45 22.04 28.06
CA TYR A 253 -16.78 23.25 27.31
C TYR A 253 -16.26 23.16 25.89
N VAL A 254 -16.88 23.88 24.97
CA VAL A 254 -16.51 24.03 23.57
C VAL A 254 -15.99 25.44 23.39
N TYR A 255 -14.78 25.58 22.86
CA TYR A 255 -14.20 26.87 22.53
C TYR A 255 -14.91 27.53 21.33
N PRO A 256 -14.91 28.88 21.23
CA PRO A 256 -15.38 29.59 20.05
C PRO A 256 -14.65 29.11 18.79
N LYS A 257 -15.35 29.18 17.65
CA LYS A 257 -14.74 28.88 16.35
C LYS A 257 -13.99 30.10 15.87
N GLU A 258 -12.80 29.87 15.36
CA GLU A 258 -11.96 30.88 14.71
C GLU A 258 -11.53 30.34 13.35
N ASP A 259 -11.59 31.17 12.31
CA ASP A 259 -11.18 30.83 10.96
C ASP A 259 -9.69 31.13 10.79
N ILE A 260 -8.96 30.15 10.28
CA ILE A 260 -7.52 30.26 9.99
C ILE A 260 -7.34 30.28 8.46
N LEU A 261 -6.59 31.24 7.98
CA LEU A 261 -6.21 31.32 6.57
C LEU A 261 -5.28 30.13 6.24
N ILE A 262 -5.70 29.36 5.25
CA ILE A 262 -4.92 28.26 4.68
C ILE A 262 -4.50 28.72 3.29
N GLY A 263 -3.19 28.75 3.01
CA GLY A 263 -2.62 29.24 1.75
C GLY A 263 -3.04 28.45 0.51
#